data_dac580a57beb3977cea2829137a32208
#
_entry.id   dac580a57beb3977cea2829137a32208
#
_cell.length_a   1.000
_cell.length_b   1.000
_cell.length_c   1.000
_cell.angle_alpha   90.00
_cell.angle_beta   90.00
_cell.angle_gamma   90.00
#
_symmetry.space_group_name_H-M   'P 1'
#
loop_
_entity.id
_entity.type
_entity.pdbx_description
1 polymer ?
#
loop_
_entity_poly.entity_id
_entity_poly.type
_entity_poly.pdbx_seq_one_letter_code
_entity_poly.pdbx_strand_id
1 'polypeptide(L)'
;HYRNVDRHDVMTDPHILSMRIDESLYFANAAYLEDTVFAQAALREDLAHVILMCPAVNAIDLSALEALEEINTRLRENDIALHLSEVKGPVMDALERSDFLNHLSGEIFLSHHHAVMALRTRETADPALI
;
A
#
# COMPACT_ATOMS: atom_id res chain seq x y z
N HIS A 1 -8.19 22.29 -3.61
CA HIS A 1 -8.45 20.89 -3.84
C HIS A 1 -7.16 20.07 -3.79
N TYR A 2 -7.14 19.07 -2.98
CA TYR A 2 -5.93 18.41 -2.59
C TYR A 2 -5.91 16.95 -3.07
N ARG A 3 -4.92 16.59 -3.86
CA ARG A 3 -4.80 15.23 -4.38
C ARG A 3 -3.36 14.72 -4.24
N ASN A 4 -3.09 13.98 -3.20
CA ASN A 4 -1.80 13.33 -3.04
C ASN A 4 -1.89 11.80 -3.19
N VAL A 5 -3.09 11.29 -3.47
CA VAL A 5 -3.29 9.85 -3.68
C VAL A 5 -4.22 9.67 -4.88
N ASP A 6 -3.78 8.87 -5.85
CA ASP A 6 -4.58 8.50 -7.01
C ASP A 6 -4.78 7.01 -7.04
N ARG A 7 -6.01 6.60 -7.35
CA ARG A 7 -6.27 5.21 -7.65
C ARG A 7 -5.70 4.88 -9.03
N HIS A 8 -4.96 3.80 -9.12
CA HIS A 8 -4.33 3.39 -10.35
C HIS A 8 -4.70 1.94 -10.66
N ASP A 9 -5.75 1.77 -11.48
CA ASP A 9 -6.18 0.45 -11.93
C ASP A 9 -5.60 0.20 -13.31
N VAL A 10 -4.42 -0.40 -13.37
CA VAL A 10 -3.79 -0.76 -14.63
C VAL A 10 -4.55 -1.89 -15.30
N MET A 11 -5.16 -2.74 -14.51
CA MET A 11 -5.90 -3.92 -14.99
C MET A 11 -7.05 -4.18 -14.04
N THR A 12 -8.12 -4.75 -14.56
CA THR A 12 -9.28 -5.14 -13.77
C THR A 12 -8.96 -6.39 -12.98
N ASP A 13 -8.32 -6.21 -11.83
CA ASP A 13 -8.09 -7.31 -10.89
C ASP A 13 -8.92 -7.03 -9.64
N PRO A 14 -9.95 -7.84 -9.36
CA PRO A 14 -10.82 -7.59 -8.22
C PRO A 14 -10.12 -7.80 -6.88
N HIS A 15 -8.97 -8.48 -6.87
CA HIS A 15 -8.25 -8.80 -5.65
C HIS A 15 -7.14 -7.82 -5.30
N ILE A 16 -6.78 -6.93 -6.22
CA ILE A 16 -5.66 -5.99 -6.05
C ILE A 16 -6.13 -4.56 -6.31
N LEU A 17 -5.95 -3.70 -5.31
CA LEU A 17 -6.18 -2.26 -5.44
C LEU A 17 -4.83 -1.57 -5.42
N SER A 18 -4.51 -0.84 -6.49
CA SER A 18 -3.28 -0.05 -6.58
C SER A 18 -3.61 1.43 -6.47
N MET A 19 -2.86 2.14 -5.63
CA MET A 19 -3.04 3.57 -5.43
C MET A 19 -1.66 4.24 -5.45
N ARG A 20 -1.54 5.36 -6.18
CA ARG A 20 -0.29 6.11 -6.23
C ARG A 20 -0.36 7.30 -5.29
N ILE A 21 0.71 7.48 -4.52
CA ILE A 21 0.89 8.64 -3.66
C ILE A 21 1.75 9.64 -4.44
N ASP A 22 1.19 10.81 -4.73
CA ASP A 22 1.83 11.79 -5.61
C ASP A 22 2.77 12.77 -4.91
N GLU A 23 2.77 12.81 -3.57
CA GLU A 23 3.57 13.75 -2.79
C GLU A 23 4.22 13.06 -1.59
N SER A 24 5.20 13.74 -1.00
CA SER A 24 5.79 13.29 0.25
C SER A 24 4.72 13.23 1.35
N LEU A 25 4.88 12.29 2.26
CA LEU A 25 3.89 12.02 3.30
C LEU A 25 4.24 12.79 4.58
N TYR A 26 3.46 13.82 4.86
CA TYR A 26 3.60 14.63 6.06
C TYR A 26 2.28 14.66 6.83
N PHE A 27 2.34 15.17 8.05
CA PHE A 27 1.20 15.29 8.96
C PHE A 27 -0.08 15.76 8.25
N ALA A 28 0.03 16.77 7.39
CA ALA A 28 -1.13 17.35 6.70
C ALA A 28 -1.83 16.36 5.76
N ASN A 29 -1.13 15.33 5.32
CA ASN A 29 -1.64 14.35 4.34
C ASN A 29 -2.06 13.02 4.96
N ALA A 30 -1.66 12.77 6.21
CA ALA A 30 -1.82 11.45 6.82
C ALA A 30 -3.29 11.02 6.94
N ALA A 31 -4.16 11.89 7.43
CA ALA A 31 -5.57 11.58 7.57
C ALA A 31 -6.25 11.37 6.22
N TYR A 32 -5.87 12.16 5.22
CA TYR A 32 -6.40 12.02 3.87
C TYR A 32 -6.00 10.67 3.26
N LEU A 33 -4.77 10.25 3.49
CA LEU A 33 -4.29 8.96 3.02
C LEU A 33 -5.13 7.82 3.62
N GLU A 34 -5.32 7.83 4.93
CA GLU A 34 -6.14 6.80 5.60
C GLU A 34 -7.55 6.77 5.05
N ASP A 35 -8.21 7.93 4.99
CA ASP A 35 -9.59 8.02 4.51
C ASP A 35 -9.72 7.52 3.08
N THR A 36 -8.79 7.89 2.23
CA THR A 36 -8.82 7.50 0.81
C THR A 36 -8.63 6.00 0.65
N VAL A 37 -7.67 5.41 1.36
CA VAL A 37 -7.42 3.97 1.26
C VAL A 37 -8.65 3.19 1.74
N PHE A 38 -9.20 3.54 2.89
CA PHE A 38 -10.33 2.82 3.43
C PHE A 38 -11.60 3.00 2.59
N ALA A 39 -11.84 4.20 2.05
CA ALA A 39 -12.97 4.43 1.18
C ALA A 39 -12.90 3.58 -0.10
N GLN A 40 -11.70 3.50 -0.70
CA GLN A 40 -11.53 2.71 -1.91
C GLN A 40 -11.59 1.20 -1.61
N ALA A 41 -11.01 0.77 -0.50
CA ALA A 41 -11.05 -0.64 -0.12
C ALA A 41 -12.48 -1.11 0.15
N ALA A 42 -13.31 -0.27 0.75
CA ALA A 42 -14.69 -0.60 1.07
C ALA A 42 -15.57 -0.82 -0.18
N LEU A 43 -15.14 -0.34 -1.35
CA LEU A 43 -15.88 -0.53 -2.59
C LEU A 43 -15.66 -1.91 -3.23
N ARG A 44 -14.78 -2.73 -2.67
CA ARG A 44 -14.40 -4.01 -3.26
C ARG A 44 -14.62 -5.15 -2.28
N GLU A 45 -15.44 -6.13 -2.68
CA GLU A 45 -15.78 -7.27 -1.81
C GLU A 45 -14.67 -8.31 -1.72
N ASP A 46 -13.97 -8.55 -2.82
CA ASP A 46 -12.98 -9.63 -2.90
C ASP A 46 -11.54 -9.12 -2.81
N LEU A 47 -11.35 -7.95 -2.22
CA LEU A 47 -10.03 -7.37 -2.12
C LEU A 47 -9.12 -8.18 -1.19
N ALA A 48 -7.94 -8.55 -1.68
CA ALA A 48 -6.93 -9.29 -0.92
C ALA A 48 -5.65 -8.48 -0.73
N HIS A 49 -5.38 -7.51 -1.59
CA HIS A 49 -4.13 -6.76 -1.59
C HIS A 49 -4.36 -5.30 -1.91
N VAL A 50 -3.65 -4.43 -1.17
CA VAL A 50 -3.54 -3.01 -1.49
C VAL A 50 -2.07 -2.74 -1.76
N ILE A 51 -1.76 -2.09 -2.88
CA ILE A 51 -0.41 -1.66 -3.22
C ILE A 51 -0.38 -0.13 -3.21
N LEU A 52 0.42 0.45 -2.33
CA LEU A 52 0.67 1.89 -2.33
C LEU A 52 1.96 2.15 -3.10
N MET A 53 1.85 2.85 -4.22
CA MET A 53 2.96 3.16 -5.10
C MET A 53 3.57 4.48 -4.67
N CYS A 54 4.88 4.50 -4.44
CA CYS A 54 5.57 5.62 -3.81
C CYS A 54 6.66 6.29 -4.68
N PRO A 55 6.52 6.36 -6.02
CA PRO A 55 7.61 6.92 -6.85
C PRO A 55 7.85 8.41 -6.62
N ALA A 56 6.84 9.13 -6.17
CA ALA A 56 6.94 10.57 -5.91
C ALA A 56 7.15 10.90 -4.44
N VAL A 57 7.24 9.90 -3.58
CA VAL A 57 7.42 10.13 -2.14
C VAL A 57 8.90 10.24 -1.83
N ASN A 58 9.34 11.42 -1.40
CA ASN A 58 10.75 11.69 -1.09
C ASN A 58 11.04 11.67 0.40
N ALA A 59 10.03 11.86 1.21
CA ALA A 59 10.18 11.91 2.67
C ALA A 59 8.87 11.52 3.35
N ILE A 60 8.97 11.09 4.60
CA ILE A 60 7.83 10.66 5.40
C ILE A 60 8.10 11.07 6.85
N ASP A 61 7.12 11.70 7.49
CA ASP A 61 7.27 12.07 8.90
C ASP A 61 6.63 11.03 9.84
N LEU A 62 6.77 11.25 11.14
CA LEU A 62 6.27 10.32 12.14
C LEU A 62 4.75 10.12 12.03
N SER A 63 4.01 11.20 11.80
CA SER A 63 2.55 11.11 11.68
C SER A 63 2.13 10.25 10.49
N ALA A 64 2.86 10.34 9.39
CA ALA A 64 2.60 9.51 8.22
C ALA A 64 2.97 8.06 8.47
N LEU A 65 4.05 7.81 9.23
CA LEU A 65 4.40 6.44 9.65
C LEU A 65 3.28 5.84 10.50
N GLU A 66 2.74 6.61 11.43
CA GLU A 66 1.61 6.18 12.25
C GLU A 66 0.37 5.89 11.41
N ALA A 67 0.12 6.70 10.38
CA ALA A 67 -0.98 6.47 9.45
C ALA A 67 -0.80 5.16 8.68
N LEU A 68 0.42 4.88 8.21
CA LEU A 68 0.72 3.62 7.52
C LEU A 68 0.54 2.42 8.45
N GLU A 69 0.94 2.54 9.72
CA GLU A 69 0.72 1.50 10.73
C GLU A 69 -0.77 1.23 10.90
N GLU A 70 -1.58 2.28 11.02
CA GLU A 70 -3.03 2.16 11.18
C GLU A 70 -3.68 1.52 9.96
N ILE A 71 -3.26 1.94 8.77
CA ILE A 71 -3.74 1.35 7.51
C ILE A 71 -3.43 -0.15 7.49
N ASN A 72 -2.19 -0.50 7.80
CA ASN A 72 -1.76 -1.89 7.80
C ASN A 72 -2.58 -2.73 8.78
N THR A 73 -2.76 -2.24 10.00
CA THR A 73 -3.50 -2.95 11.04
C THR A 73 -4.96 -3.19 10.63
N ARG A 74 -5.63 -2.16 10.16
CA ARG A 74 -7.04 -2.27 9.80
C ARG A 74 -7.28 -3.11 8.55
N LEU A 75 -6.40 -3.02 7.56
CA LEU A 75 -6.49 -3.89 6.39
C LEU A 75 -6.27 -5.34 6.79
N ARG A 76 -5.26 -5.61 7.63
CA ARG A 76 -4.98 -6.97 8.08
C ARG A 76 -6.16 -7.57 8.85
N GLU A 77 -6.85 -6.76 9.66
CA GLU A 77 -8.04 -7.22 10.37
C GLU A 77 -9.16 -7.66 9.44
N ASN A 78 -9.11 -7.21 8.19
CA ASN A 78 -10.07 -7.59 7.14
C ASN A 78 -9.47 -8.55 6.13
N ASP A 79 -8.37 -9.21 6.48
CA ASP A 79 -7.66 -10.18 5.62
C ASP A 79 -7.14 -9.56 4.32
N ILE A 80 -6.74 -8.29 4.37
CA ILE A 80 -6.16 -7.58 3.23
C ILE A 80 -4.71 -7.26 3.56
N ALA A 81 -3.79 -7.64 2.69
CA ALA A 81 -2.37 -7.37 2.85
C ALA A 81 -2.01 -6.01 2.25
N LEU A 82 -1.19 -5.24 2.97
CA LEU A 82 -0.66 -3.97 2.50
C LEU A 82 0.74 -4.16 1.93
N HIS A 83 0.96 -3.66 0.72
CA HIS A 83 2.26 -3.66 0.06
C HIS A 83 2.66 -2.25 -0.34
N LEU A 84 3.96 -1.99 -0.44
CA LEU A 84 4.48 -0.72 -0.97
C LEU A 84 5.34 -1.03 -2.18
N SER A 85 5.38 -0.10 -3.13
CA SER A 85 6.27 -0.22 -4.29
C SER A 85 6.97 1.10 -4.57
N GLU A 86 8.07 1.04 -5.31
CA GLU A 86 8.89 2.21 -5.69
C GLU A 86 9.30 3.06 -4.48
N VAL A 87 9.68 2.42 -3.38
CA VAL A 87 10.10 3.12 -2.16
C VAL A 87 11.53 3.60 -2.32
N LYS A 88 11.74 4.92 -2.22
CA LYS A 88 13.06 5.53 -2.35
C LYS A 88 13.92 5.32 -1.11
N GLY A 89 15.24 5.40 -1.28
CA GLY A 89 16.19 5.18 -0.19
C GLY A 89 15.89 5.93 1.10
N PRO A 90 15.70 7.27 1.06
CA PRO A 90 15.40 8.02 2.30
C PRO A 90 14.13 7.56 3.00
N VAL A 91 13.12 7.16 2.23
CA VAL A 91 11.86 6.65 2.79
C VAL A 91 12.10 5.26 3.38
N MET A 92 12.81 4.41 2.66
CA MET A 92 13.17 3.08 3.17
C MET A 92 13.93 3.19 4.49
N ASP A 93 14.87 4.12 4.58
CA ASP A 93 15.64 4.35 5.81
C ASP A 93 14.71 4.72 6.98
N ALA A 94 13.71 5.56 6.73
CA ALA A 94 12.73 5.93 7.74
C ALA A 94 11.90 4.73 8.18
N LEU A 95 11.46 3.90 7.23
CA LEU A 95 10.72 2.69 7.54
C LEU A 95 11.55 1.71 8.34
N GLU A 96 12.82 1.55 7.99
CA GLU A 96 13.74 0.65 8.70
C GLU A 96 14.04 1.10 10.13
N ARG A 97 14.09 2.43 10.37
CA ARG A 97 14.29 2.97 11.72
C ARG A 97 13.07 2.84 12.61
N SER A 98 11.91 2.56 12.02
CA SER A 98 10.67 2.34 12.76
C SER A 98 10.40 0.83 12.85
N ASP A 99 9.34 0.45 13.55
CA ASP A 99 8.92 -0.95 13.59
C ASP A 99 8.00 -1.33 12.44
N PHE A 100 7.74 -0.40 11.52
CA PHE A 100 6.76 -0.61 10.46
C PHE A 100 7.02 -1.87 9.64
N LEU A 101 8.27 -2.09 9.22
CA LEU A 101 8.59 -3.26 8.39
C LEU A 101 8.36 -4.59 9.11
N ASN A 102 8.48 -4.59 10.44
CA ASN A 102 8.19 -5.79 11.23
C ASN A 102 6.70 -6.08 11.31
N HIS A 103 5.86 -5.06 11.16
CA HIS A 103 4.41 -5.18 11.26
C HIS A 103 3.73 -5.32 9.90
N LEU A 104 4.39 -4.92 8.84
CA LEU A 104 3.81 -4.91 7.49
C LEU A 104 3.33 -6.31 7.12
N SER A 105 2.04 -6.42 6.79
CA SER A 105 1.42 -7.69 6.44
C SER A 105 1.85 -8.21 5.08
N GLY A 106 2.16 -7.29 4.16
CA GLY A 106 2.63 -7.61 2.82
C GLY A 106 4.13 -7.38 2.66
N GLU A 107 4.53 -6.84 1.53
CA GLU A 107 5.94 -6.74 1.13
C GLU A 107 6.26 -5.39 0.50
N ILE A 108 7.56 -5.08 0.44
CA ILE A 108 8.09 -3.94 -0.32
C ILE A 108 8.58 -4.49 -1.66
N PHE A 109 8.00 -4.00 -2.76
CA PHE A 109 8.40 -4.39 -4.12
C PHE A 109 9.16 -3.26 -4.80
N LEU A 110 10.08 -3.63 -5.70
CA LEU A 110 10.85 -2.64 -6.45
C LEU A 110 9.97 -1.81 -7.38
N SER A 111 8.95 -2.43 -7.98
CA SER A 111 8.05 -1.75 -8.90
C SER A 111 6.63 -2.26 -8.74
N HIS A 112 5.68 -1.45 -9.21
CA HIS A 112 4.27 -1.84 -9.24
C HIS A 112 4.06 -3.07 -10.14
N HIS A 113 4.71 -3.07 -11.31
CA HIS A 113 4.62 -4.22 -12.22
C HIS A 113 5.07 -5.50 -11.52
N HIS A 114 6.21 -5.44 -10.83
CA HIS A 114 6.74 -6.59 -10.11
C HIS A 114 5.76 -7.05 -9.02
N ALA A 115 5.16 -6.11 -8.30
CA ALA A 115 4.18 -6.42 -7.26
C ALA A 115 2.98 -7.17 -7.84
N VAL A 116 2.38 -6.62 -8.90
CA VAL A 116 1.19 -7.21 -9.52
C VAL A 116 1.49 -8.62 -10.03
N MET A 117 2.62 -8.80 -10.71
CA MET A 117 3.00 -10.10 -11.25
C MET A 117 3.22 -11.13 -10.13
N ALA A 118 3.90 -10.73 -9.06
CA ALA A 118 4.15 -11.61 -7.93
C ALA A 118 2.84 -12.03 -7.23
N LEU A 119 1.95 -11.09 -6.99
CA LEU A 119 0.70 -11.36 -6.29
C LEU A 119 -0.24 -12.23 -7.13
N ARG A 120 -0.31 -12.01 -8.44
CA ARG A 120 -1.10 -12.83 -9.33
C ARG A 120 -0.57 -14.25 -9.42
N THR A 121 0.74 -14.41 -9.49
CA THR A 121 1.36 -15.72 -9.55
C THR A 121 1.05 -16.52 -8.30
N ARG A 122 1.06 -15.90 -7.13
CA ARG A 122 0.72 -16.56 -5.87
C ARG A 122 -0.73 -17.01 -5.83
N GLU A 123 -1.66 -16.23 -6.37
CA GLU A 123 -3.07 -16.61 -6.44
C GLU A 123 -3.27 -17.83 -7.34
N THR A 124 -2.63 -17.84 -8.51
CA THR A 124 -2.75 -18.96 -9.45
C THR A 124 -2.02 -20.20 -8.96
N ALA A 125 -1.07 -20.05 -8.03
CA ALA A 125 -0.31 -21.15 -7.44
C ALA A 125 -0.92 -21.66 -6.13
N ASP A 126 -2.16 -21.27 -5.82
CA ASP A 126 -2.85 -21.70 -4.60
C ASP A 126 -2.91 -23.23 -4.55
N PRO A 127 -2.36 -23.85 -3.49
CA PRO A 127 -2.39 -25.32 -3.35
C PRO A 127 -3.80 -25.91 -3.38
N ALA A 128 -4.80 -25.14 -3.02
CA ALA A 128 -6.18 -25.59 -3.05
C ALA A 128 -6.70 -25.85 -4.46
N LEU A 129 -6.01 -25.35 -5.48
CA LEU A 129 -6.40 -25.50 -6.88
C LEU A 129 -5.71 -26.68 -7.59
N ILE A 130 -4.83 -27.36 -6.89
CA ILE A 130 -4.07 -28.49 -7.46
C ILE A 130 -4.83 -29.82 -7.29
#